data_a2448a535a875b25d2a492aed488e6f5
#
_entry.id   a2448a535a875b25d2a492aed488e6f5
#
_cell.length_a   1.000
_cell.length_b   1.000
_cell.length_c   1.000
_cell.angle_alpha   90.00
_cell.angle_beta   90.00
_cell.angle_gamma   90.00
#
_symmetry.space_group_name_H-M   'P 1'
#
loop_
_entity.id
_entity.type
_entity.pdbx_description
1 polymer ?
#
loop_
_entity_poly.entity_id
_entity_poly.type
_entity_poly.pdbx_seq_one_letter_code
_entity_poly.pdbx_strand_id
1 'polypeptide(L)'
;VLDIKRENWDITSAYRRKYGQRCYLFNPGATDARTHRYNPLGYISEDPGKRIDDIQKIANMIFPDVQGTDPIWTATPRSLFLGVVLFLLESPGKPVTLGQVLRETLTDGDGKDYFDKAAKDRRDCGNGLSGACVRGLQSYTSIASENTRSGIMTSFRSRLELWMNPAIDAATSDNDFDLRDLRKRKMSIFIGITPDNLERMAPLINLFFQQLVDLNTRELPSQNLDLKYTCLLLM
;
A
#
# COMPACT_ATOMS: atom_id res chain seq x y z
N VAL A 1 8.64 0.44 -17.01
CA VAL A 1 10.00 -0.06 -17.27
C VAL A 1 10.65 -0.43 -15.94
N LEU A 2 10.98 -1.69 -15.73
CA LEU A 2 11.87 -2.08 -14.63
C LEU A 2 13.31 -1.72 -15.00
N ASP A 3 13.91 -0.81 -14.25
CA ASP A 3 15.18 -0.17 -14.60
C ASP A 3 16.20 -0.37 -13.46
N ILE A 4 16.78 -1.58 -13.43
CA ILE A 4 17.58 -2.09 -12.31
C ILE A 4 18.79 -1.19 -11.98
N LYS A 5 19.37 -0.53 -12.98
CA LYS A 5 20.52 0.38 -12.81
C LYS A 5 20.19 1.85 -13.02
N ARG A 6 18.93 2.18 -13.30
CA ARG A 6 18.48 3.52 -13.65
C ARG A 6 19.06 4.07 -14.98
N GLU A 7 19.72 3.24 -15.77
CA GLU A 7 20.34 3.64 -17.03
C GLU A 7 19.29 4.08 -18.06
N ASN A 8 18.16 3.39 -18.15
CA ASN A 8 17.07 3.72 -19.07
C ASN A 8 16.44 5.08 -18.74
N TRP A 9 16.30 5.40 -17.45
CA TRP A 9 15.84 6.71 -17.02
C TRP A 9 16.81 7.81 -17.45
N ASP A 10 18.08 7.66 -17.13
CA ASP A 10 19.10 8.66 -17.40
C ASP A 10 19.26 8.94 -18.92
N ILE A 11 19.22 7.88 -19.74
CA ILE A 11 19.41 7.99 -21.20
C ILE A 11 18.14 8.47 -21.91
N THR A 12 16.93 7.98 -21.49
CA THR A 12 15.73 8.13 -22.35
C THR A 12 14.72 9.14 -21.82
N SER A 13 14.73 9.50 -20.53
CA SER A 13 13.66 10.31 -19.93
C SER A 13 13.59 11.73 -20.53
N ALA A 14 14.75 12.38 -20.77
CA ALA A 14 14.80 13.71 -21.37
C ALA A 14 14.26 13.70 -22.80
N TYR A 15 14.67 12.70 -23.62
CA TYR A 15 14.16 12.53 -24.96
C TYR A 15 12.64 12.29 -24.99
N ARG A 16 12.13 11.41 -24.14
CA ARG A 16 10.68 11.13 -24.05
C ARG A 16 9.88 12.38 -23.67
N ARG A 17 10.36 13.18 -22.71
CA ARG A 17 9.73 14.46 -22.34
C ARG A 17 9.69 15.44 -23.49
N LYS A 18 10.77 15.55 -24.29
CA LYS A 18 10.82 16.39 -25.48
C LYS A 18 9.72 16.04 -26.50
N TYR A 19 9.33 14.77 -26.57
CA TYR A 19 8.26 14.28 -27.43
C TYR A 19 6.90 14.15 -26.72
N GLY A 20 6.69 14.91 -25.63
CA GLY A 20 5.40 15.09 -25.00
C GLY A 20 4.96 13.95 -24.07
N GLN A 21 5.90 13.06 -23.65
CA GLN A 21 5.60 12.06 -22.64
C GLN A 21 5.85 12.60 -21.24
N ARG A 22 4.96 12.28 -20.29
CA ARG A 22 5.23 12.44 -18.86
C ARG A 22 6.10 11.28 -18.39
N CYS A 23 7.24 11.60 -17.78
CA CYS A 23 8.19 10.59 -17.30
C CYS A 23 8.34 10.70 -15.79
N TYR A 24 8.17 9.59 -15.11
CA TYR A 24 8.30 9.45 -13.66
C TYR A 24 9.33 8.38 -13.31
N LEU A 25 10.08 8.62 -12.26
CA LEU A 25 11.02 7.67 -11.68
C LEU A 25 10.51 7.27 -10.30
N PHE A 26 10.19 6.02 -10.11
CA PHE A 26 9.92 5.47 -8.79
C PHE A 26 11.14 4.66 -8.33
N ASN A 27 11.90 5.23 -7.40
CA ASN A 27 13.14 4.65 -6.87
C ASN A 27 13.16 4.83 -5.34
N PRO A 28 12.33 4.06 -4.60
CA PRO A 28 12.12 4.27 -3.17
C PRO A 28 13.35 4.00 -2.31
N GLY A 29 14.36 3.29 -2.83
CA GLY A 29 15.63 3.04 -2.16
C GLY A 29 16.77 3.99 -2.54
N ALA A 30 16.47 5.09 -3.27
CA ALA A 30 17.47 6.01 -3.74
C ALA A 30 18.21 6.72 -2.59
N THR A 31 19.54 6.64 -2.58
CA THR A 31 20.37 7.34 -1.61
C THR A 31 20.45 8.85 -1.84
N ASP A 32 20.16 9.27 -3.09
CA ASP A 32 20.11 10.68 -3.51
C ASP A 32 18.70 11.30 -3.37
N ALA A 33 17.76 10.56 -2.78
CA ALA A 33 16.35 10.92 -2.60
C ALA A 33 15.63 11.31 -3.93
N ARG A 34 16.17 10.95 -5.08
CA ARG A 34 15.55 11.22 -6.38
C ARG A 34 14.51 10.16 -6.70
N THR A 35 13.30 10.40 -6.28
CA THR A 35 12.15 9.53 -6.57
C THR A 35 10.87 10.35 -6.66
N HIS A 36 9.93 9.93 -7.49
CA HIS A 36 8.54 10.30 -7.36
C HIS A 36 7.86 9.37 -6.37
N ARG A 37 6.81 9.86 -5.73
CA ARG A 37 6.08 9.13 -4.70
C ARG A 37 4.99 8.25 -5.32
N TYR A 38 4.78 7.10 -4.69
CA TYR A 38 3.70 6.18 -4.98
C TYR A 38 3.15 5.61 -3.69
N ASN A 39 1.91 5.99 -3.34
CA ASN A 39 1.20 5.48 -2.18
C ASN A 39 0.19 4.40 -2.60
N PRO A 40 0.41 3.13 -2.26
CA PRO A 40 -0.53 2.06 -2.59
C PRO A 40 -1.94 2.26 -2.04
N LEU A 41 -2.06 2.87 -0.85
CA LEU A 41 -3.35 3.12 -0.21
C LEU A 41 -4.14 4.28 -0.86
N GLY A 42 -3.49 5.12 -1.68
CA GLY A 42 -4.15 6.18 -2.43
C GLY A 42 -5.04 5.71 -3.58
N TYR A 43 -5.06 4.40 -3.86
CA TYR A 43 -5.94 3.78 -4.87
C TYR A 43 -7.17 3.10 -4.29
N ILE A 44 -7.35 3.17 -2.98
CA ILE A 44 -8.55 2.65 -2.31
C ILE A 44 -9.75 3.50 -2.72
N SER A 45 -10.85 2.83 -3.10
CA SER A 45 -12.08 3.47 -3.52
C SER A 45 -12.72 4.29 -2.41
N GLU A 46 -13.28 5.44 -2.75
CA GLU A 46 -14.13 6.23 -1.85
C GLU A 46 -15.49 5.55 -1.60
N ASP A 47 -15.94 4.70 -2.52
CA ASP A 47 -17.17 3.91 -2.37
C ASP A 47 -17.00 2.89 -1.23
N PRO A 48 -17.82 2.96 -0.17
CA PRO A 48 -17.72 2.05 0.97
C PRO A 48 -17.83 0.57 0.61
N GLY A 49 -18.59 0.23 -0.43
CA GLY A 49 -18.76 -1.16 -0.90
C GLY A 49 -17.50 -1.72 -1.54
N LYS A 50 -16.77 -0.91 -2.30
CA LYS A 50 -15.55 -1.31 -3.01
C LYS A 50 -14.30 -1.15 -2.15
N ARG A 51 -14.33 -0.23 -1.19
CA ARG A 51 -13.21 0.08 -0.30
C ARG A 51 -12.68 -1.14 0.44
N ILE A 52 -13.58 -1.96 0.97
CA ILE A 52 -13.22 -3.16 1.72
C ILE A 52 -12.47 -4.14 0.81
N ASP A 53 -12.97 -4.39 -0.39
CA ASP A 53 -12.32 -5.29 -1.36
C ASP A 53 -10.94 -4.78 -1.76
N ASP A 54 -10.78 -3.47 -2.00
CA ASP A 54 -9.49 -2.89 -2.35
C ASP A 54 -8.47 -3.04 -1.21
N ILE A 55 -8.88 -2.81 0.05
CA ILE A 55 -8.01 -3.02 1.22
C ILE A 55 -7.65 -4.49 1.38
N GLN A 56 -8.60 -5.41 1.21
CA GLN A 56 -8.37 -6.85 1.33
C GLN A 56 -7.39 -7.36 0.26
N LYS A 57 -7.45 -6.85 -0.96
CA LYS A 57 -6.46 -7.16 -2.02
C LYS A 57 -5.05 -6.77 -1.59
N ILE A 58 -4.89 -5.56 -1.07
CA ILE A 58 -3.60 -5.08 -0.55
C ILE A 58 -3.15 -5.94 0.64
N ALA A 59 -4.05 -6.26 1.57
CA ALA A 59 -3.76 -7.10 2.72
C ALA A 59 -3.25 -8.50 2.32
N ASN A 60 -3.87 -9.13 1.31
CA ASN A 60 -3.46 -10.44 0.81
C ASN A 60 -2.05 -10.43 0.20
N MET A 61 -1.63 -9.31 -0.36
CA MET A 61 -0.28 -9.17 -0.91
C MET A 61 0.78 -8.94 0.16
N ILE A 62 0.46 -8.16 1.18
CA ILE A 62 1.39 -7.87 2.30
C ILE A 62 1.50 -9.08 3.22
N PHE A 63 0.40 -9.81 3.44
CA PHE A 63 0.31 -10.97 4.31
C PHE A 63 -0.07 -12.23 3.50
N PRO A 64 0.81 -12.75 2.62
CA PRO A 64 0.52 -13.94 1.82
C PRO A 64 0.37 -15.18 2.71
N ASP A 65 -0.40 -16.15 2.24
CA ASP A 65 -0.52 -17.43 2.93
C ASP A 65 0.83 -18.17 2.91
N VAL A 66 1.17 -18.77 4.06
CA VAL A 66 2.36 -19.58 4.23
C VAL A 66 1.93 -21.04 4.42
N GLN A 67 2.37 -21.92 3.52
CA GLN A 67 2.03 -23.34 3.61
C GLN A 67 2.51 -23.95 4.93
N GLY A 68 1.66 -24.77 5.55
CA GLY A 68 1.97 -25.45 6.80
C GLY A 68 1.85 -24.58 8.06
N THR A 69 1.39 -23.34 7.93
CA THR A 69 1.16 -22.44 9.07
C THR A 69 -0.34 -22.36 9.38
N ASP A 70 -0.69 -22.30 10.67
CA ASP A 70 -2.08 -22.09 11.07
C ASP A 70 -2.61 -20.79 10.46
N PRO A 71 -3.80 -20.82 9.84
CA PRO A 71 -4.43 -19.65 9.21
C PRO A 71 -4.56 -18.42 10.12
N ILE A 72 -4.58 -18.59 11.44
CA ILE A 72 -4.65 -17.47 12.39
C ILE A 72 -3.49 -16.46 12.17
N TRP A 73 -2.30 -16.94 11.77
CA TRP A 73 -1.11 -16.14 11.58
C TRP A 73 -1.10 -15.32 10.28
N THR A 74 -2.08 -15.54 9.41
CA THR A 74 -2.26 -14.77 8.17
C THR A 74 -3.62 -14.09 8.11
N ALA A 75 -4.69 -14.77 8.50
CA ALA A 75 -6.04 -14.22 8.47
C ALA A 75 -6.24 -13.08 9.49
N THR A 76 -5.73 -13.22 10.71
CA THR A 76 -5.85 -12.18 11.74
C THR A 76 -5.06 -10.92 11.36
N PRO A 77 -3.78 -10.98 10.93
CA PRO A 77 -3.07 -9.82 10.39
C PRO A 77 -3.79 -9.12 9.23
N ARG A 78 -4.40 -9.86 8.30
CA ARG A 78 -5.19 -9.28 7.20
C ARG A 78 -6.41 -8.51 7.71
N SER A 79 -7.13 -9.10 8.67
CA SER A 79 -8.30 -8.45 9.29
C SER A 79 -7.90 -7.23 10.11
N LEU A 80 -6.80 -7.29 10.86
CA LEU A 80 -6.25 -6.16 11.58
C LEU A 80 -5.83 -5.05 10.60
N PHE A 81 -5.16 -5.39 9.50
CA PHE A 81 -4.78 -4.44 8.46
C PHE A 81 -6.00 -3.70 7.90
N LEU A 82 -7.07 -4.44 7.58
CA LEU A 82 -8.35 -3.84 7.16
C LEU A 82 -8.87 -2.87 8.22
N GLY A 83 -8.88 -3.26 9.49
CA GLY A 83 -9.32 -2.42 10.60
C GLY A 83 -8.50 -1.14 10.74
N VAL A 84 -7.16 -1.26 10.69
CA VAL A 84 -6.26 -0.10 10.84
C VAL A 84 -6.36 0.84 9.64
N VAL A 85 -6.43 0.33 8.41
CA VAL A 85 -6.58 1.19 7.21
C VAL A 85 -7.92 1.93 7.25
N LEU A 86 -9.01 1.25 7.61
CA LEU A 86 -10.32 1.90 7.78
C LEU A 86 -10.28 2.95 8.91
N PHE A 87 -9.62 2.64 10.02
CA PHE A 87 -9.41 3.60 11.10
C PHE A 87 -8.70 4.87 10.63
N LEU A 88 -7.67 4.75 9.79
CA LEU A 88 -6.99 5.91 9.22
C LEU A 88 -7.90 6.69 8.27
N LEU A 89 -8.62 6.00 7.37
CA LEU A 89 -9.56 6.63 6.43
C LEU A 89 -10.71 7.38 7.15
N GLU A 90 -11.11 6.89 8.32
CA GLU A 90 -12.17 7.47 9.14
C GLU A 90 -11.66 8.48 10.19
N SER A 91 -10.34 8.71 10.26
CA SER A 91 -9.71 9.62 11.22
C SER A 91 -9.13 10.86 10.53
N PRO A 92 -9.88 11.98 10.49
CA PRO A 92 -9.41 13.22 9.88
C PRO A 92 -8.05 13.67 10.43
N GLY A 93 -7.14 14.06 9.52
CA GLY A 93 -5.81 14.56 9.88
C GLY A 93 -4.72 13.48 10.02
N LYS A 94 -5.06 12.20 9.96
CA LYS A 94 -4.06 11.13 9.88
C LYS A 94 -3.76 10.78 8.40
N PRO A 95 -2.49 10.67 8.00
CA PRO A 95 -2.15 10.24 6.64
C PRO A 95 -2.52 8.76 6.43
N VAL A 96 -3.07 8.43 5.26
CA VAL A 96 -3.42 7.05 4.89
C VAL A 96 -2.26 6.47 4.09
N THR A 97 -1.25 5.95 4.79
CA THR A 97 -0.03 5.38 4.21
C THR A 97 0.38 4.10 4.94
N LEU A 98 1.17 3.24 4.29
CA LEU A 98 1.66 2.00 4.92
C LEU A 98 2.58 2.29 6.11
N GLY A 99 3.38 3.36 6.04
CA GLY A 99 4.16 3.81 7.18
C GLY A 99 3.29 4.26 8.36
N GLN A 100 2.14 4.90 8.10
CA GLN A 100 1.21 5.25 9.16
C GLN A 100 0.50 4.02 9.74
N VAL A 101 0.15 3.04 8.90
CA VAL A 101 -0.36 1.74 9.39
C VAL A 101 0.63 1.11 10.38
N LEU A 102 1.92 1.09 10.04
CA LEU A 102 2.95 0.60 10.96
C LEU A 102 2.99 1.43 12.25
N ARG A 103 3.01 2.77 12.15
CA ARG A 103 3.05 3.67 13.33
C ARG A 103 1.87 3.48 14.26
N GLU A 104 0.66 3.22 13.76
CA GLU A 104 -0.51 2.93 14.60
C GLU A 104 -0.37 1.65 15.42
N THR A 105 0.52 0.76 15.03
CA THR A 105 0.80 -0.48 15.77
C THR A 105 2.01 -0.38 16.71
N LEU A 106 2.83 0.68 16.59
CA LEU A 106 4.00 0.92 17.45
C LEU A 106 3.57 1.63 18.76
N THR A 107 2.65 1.00 19.48
CA THR A 107 2.13 1.45 20.77
C THR A 107 2.77 0.69 21.91
N ASP A 108 2.60 1.18 23.15
CA ASP A 108 2.98 0.41 24.33
C ASP A 108 2.19 -0.90 24.40
N GLY A 109 2.85 -1.98 24.77
CA GLY A 109 2.26 -3.31 24.84
C GLY A 109 1.94 -3.93 23.46
N ASP A 110 0.88 -4.72 23.41
CA ASP A 110 0.44 -5.42 22.20
C ASP A 110 -0.54 -4.61 21.32
N GLY A 111 -0.85 -3.34 21.70
CA GLY A 111 -1.73 -2.46 20.96
C GLY A 111 -3.23 -2.68 21.20
N LYS A 112 -3.63 -3.70 21.96
CA LYS A 112 -5.04 -3.98 22.25
C LYS A 112 -5.74 -2.77 22.89
N ASP A 113 -5.17 -2.27 23.99
CA ASP A 113 -5.78 -1.17 24.77
C ASP A 113 -5.85 0.12 23.95
N TYR A 114 -4.89 0.35 23.06
CA TYR A 114 -4.89 1.48 22.13
C TYR A 114 -6.11 1.43 21.19
N PHE A 115 -6.32 0.30 20.51
CA PHE A 115 -7.42 0.19 19.56
C PHE A 115 -8.79 0.14 20.25
N ASP A 116 -8.91 -0.54 21.40
CA ASP A 116 -10.14 -0.58 22.18
C ASP A 116 -10.51 0.82 22.69
N LYS A 117 -9.55 1.57 23.20
CA LYS A 117 -9.74 2.95 23.64
C LYS A 117 -10.14 3.85 22.47
N ALA A 118 -9.42 3.79 21.35
CA ALA A 118 -9.72 4.61 20.18
C ALA A 118 -11.15 4.37 19.66
N ALA A 119 -11.58 3.10 19.60
CA ALA A 119 -12.95 2.76 19.19
C ALA A 119 -14.00 3.26 20.18
N LYS A 120 -13.71 3.21 21.49
CA LYS A 120 -14.59 3.71 22.54
C LYS A 120 -14.71 5.22 22.51
N ASP A 121 -13.59 5.94 22.51
CA ASP A 121 -13.55 7.41 22.52
C ASP A 121 -14.32 8.00 21.33
N ARG A 122 -14.16 7.39 20.14
CA ARG A 122 -14.89 7.78 18.94
C ARG A 122 -16.40 7.56 19.05
N ARG A 123 -16.83 6.48 19.68
CA ARG A 123 -18.24 6.18 19.93
C ARG A 123 -18.83 7.19 20.91
N ASP A 124 -18.10 7.47 21.99
CA ASP A 124 -18.55 8.37 23.06
C ASP A 124 -18.68 9.83 22.56
N CYS A 125 -17.85 10.22 21.59
CA CYS A 125 -17.94 11.52 20.91
C CYS A 125 -19.00 11.60 19.80
N GLY A 126 -19.81 10.56 19.60
CA GLY A 126 -20.86 10.56 18.55
C GLY A 126 -20.34 10.44 17.10
N ASN A 127 -19.04 10.19 16.92
CA ASN A 127 -18.39 9.98 15.62
C ASN A 127 -17.77 8.57 15.54
N GLY A 128 -18.61 7.57 15.78
CA GLY A 128 -18.20 6.17 15.84
C GLY A 128 -17.58 5.67 14.55
N LEU A 129 -16.64 4.74 14.69
CA LEU A 129 -16.04 4.02 13.57
C LEU A 129 -17.07 3.14 12.86
N SER A 130 -16.88 2.89 11.57
CA SER A 130 -17.74 1.98 10.82
C SER A 130 -17.74 0.56 11.41
N GLY A 131 -18.83 -0.17 11.22
CA GLY A 131 -18.90 -1.56 11.68
C GLY A 131 -17.83 -2.47 11.08
N ALA A 132 -17.37 -2.19 9.86
CA ALA A 132 -16.27 -2.92 9.23
C ALA A 132 -14.93 -2.63 9.91
N CYS A 133 -14.67 -1.35 10.24
CA CYS A 133 -13.48 -0.95 10.99
C CYS A 133 -13.44 -1.63 12.36
N VAL A 134 -14.54 -1.53 13.12
CA VAL A 134 -14.63 -2.14 14.47
C VAL A 134 -14.41 -3.65 14.41
N ARG A 135 -15.04 -4.36 13.48
CA ARG A 135 -14.84 -5.81 13.32
C ARG A 135 -13.40 -6.15 12.94
N GLY A 136 -12.79 -5.37 12.05
CA GLY A 136 -11.39 -5.56 11.67
C GLY A 136 -10.45 -5.44 12.88
N LEU A 137 -10.62 -4.42 13.72
CA LEU A 137 -9.84 -4.25 14.94
C LEU A 137 -10.14 -5.34 15.97
N GLN A 138 -11.41 -5.68 16.17
CA GLN A 138 -11.84 -6.71 17.12
C GLN A 138 -11.35 -8.13 16.75
N SER A 139 -11.09 -8.42 15.47
CA SER A 139 -10.51 -9.69 15.08
C SER A 139 -9.17 -9.97 15.79
N TYR A 140 -8.49 -8.93 16.19
CA TYR A 140 -7.25 -8.97 16.96
C TYR A 140 -7.48 -8.73 18.46
N THR A 141 -8.19 -7.65 18.84
CA THR A 141 -8.30 -7.24 20.24
C THR A 141 -9.12 -8.21 21.09
N SER A 142 -10.02 -9.01 20.49
CA SER A 142 -10.81 -10.03 21.17
C SER A 142 -10.06 -11.32 21.50
N ILE A 143 -8.84 -11.51 20.99
CA ILE A 143 -8.02 -12.70 21.31
C ILE A 143 -7.64 -12.63 22.79
N ALA A 144 -8.03 -13.65 23.57
CA ALA A 144 -7.82 -13.65 25.02
C ALA A 144 -6.34 -13.81 25.41
N SER A 145 -5.58 -14.64 24.68
CA SER A 145 -4.18 -14.92 24.97
C SER A 145 -3.29 -13.75 24.57
N GLU A 146 -2.64 -13.12 25.53
CA GLU A 146 -1.66 -12.04 25.30
C GLU A 146 -0.45 -12.51 24.47
N ASN A 147 0.05 -13.73 24.76
CA ASN A 147 1.15 -14.31 23.99
C ASN A 147 0.78 -14.48 22.50
N THR A 148 -0.44 -14.92 22.23
CA THR A 148 -0.94 -15.05 20.85
C THR A 148 -1.05 -13.68 20.18
N ARG A 149 -1.62 -12.68 20.87
CA ARG A 149 -1.69 -11.31 20.33
C ARG A 149 -0.31 -10.73 20.06
N SER A 150 0.63 -10.86 20.99
CA SER A 150 2.02 -10.38 20.81
C SER A 150 2.70 -11.04 19.62
N GLY A 151 2.50 -12.35 19.42
CA GLY A 151 3.02 -13.07 18.27
C GLY A 151 2.42 -12.57 16.95
N ILE A 152 1.10 -12.37 16.90
CA ILE A 152 0.40 -11.82 15.73
C ILE A 152 0.88 -10.41 15.43
N MET A 153 1.02 -9.54 16.43
CA MET A 153 1.51 -8.18 16.25
C MET A 153 2.96 -8.16 15.76
N THR A 154 3.82 -9.03 16.27
CA THR A 154 5.19 -9.19 15.79
C THR A 154 5.21 -9.61 14.32
N SER A 155 4.41 -10.59 13.93
CA SER A 155 4.25 -11.01 12.54
C SER A 155 3.71 -9.88 11.65
N PHE A 156 2.74 -9.13 12.13
CA PHE A 156 2.18 -7.98 11.44
C PHE A 156 3.25 -6.90 11.16
N ARG A 157 3.97 -6.50 12.20
CA ARG A 157 5.03 -5.48 12.09
C ARG A 157 6.18 -5.92 11.18
N SER A 158 6.57 -7.20 11.22
CA SER A 158 7.64 -7.73 10.36
C SER A 158 7.34 -7.62 8.87
N ARG A 159 6.06 -7.74 8.47
CA ARG A 159 5.63 -7.55 7.07
C ARG A 159 5.66 -6.10 6.63
N LEU A 160 5.61 -5.17 7.56
CA LEU A 160 5.66 -3.72 7.32
C LEU A 160 7.02 -3.10 7.69
N GLU A 161 8.01 -3.92 8.06
CA GLU A 161 9.35 -3.45 8.48
C GLU A 161 10.03 -2.57 7.43
N LEU A 162 9.75 -2.81 6.15
CA LEU A 162 10.25 -2.00 5.04
C LEU A 162 9.99 -0.49 5.26
N TRP A 163 8.84 -0.14 5.84
CA TRP A 163 8.42 1.25 6.10
C TRP A 163 9.03 1.86 7.37
N MET A 164 9.86 1.14 8.10
CA MET A 164 10.73 1.72 9.13
C MET A 164 11.87 2.54 8.50
N ASN A 165 12.19 2.31 7.23
CA ASN A 165 13.16 3.12 6.50
C ASN A 165 12.52 4.47 6.09
N PRO A 166 13.04 5.63 6.57
CA PRO A 166 12.45 6.94 6.30
C PRO A 166 12.38 7.29 4.80
N ALA A 167 13.35 6.83 3.99
CA ALA A 167 13.36 7.09 2.55
C ALA A 167 12.19 6.36 1.86
N ILE A 168 11.92 5.12 2.25
CA ILE A 168 10.82 4.33 1.71
C ILE A 168 9.48 4.86 2.20
N ASP A 169 9.37 5.23 3.48
CA ASP A 169 8.17 5.86 4.03
C ASP A 169 7.85 7.16 3.27
N ALA A 170 8.85 8.02 3.04
CA ALA A 170 8.68 9.24 2.26
C ALA A 170 8.30 8.97 0.80
N ALA A 171 8.94 7.99 0.13
CA ALA A 171 8.65 7.63 -1.24
C ALA A 171 7.25 7.01 -1.44
N THR A 172 6.62 6.54 -0.37
CA THR A 172 5.27 5.96 -0.38
C THR A 172 4.23 6.79 0.37
N SER A 173 4.54 8.07 0.65
CA SER A 173 3.65 8.96 1.41
C SER A 173 2.52 9.60 0.60
N ASP A 174 2.65 9.65 -0.74
CA ASP A 174 1.69 10.34 -1.62
C ASP A 174 1.83 9.80 -3.05
N ASN A 175 1.04 10.31 -4.01
CA ASN A 175 1.09 9.93 -5.42
C ASN A 175 1.45 11.13 -6.30
N ASP A 176 2.66 11.14 -6.86
CA ASP A 176 3.09 12.14 -7.87
C ASP A 176 2.64 11.76 -9.30
N PHE A 177 2.15 10.55 -9.48
CA PHE A 177 1.57 10.04 -10.71
C PHE A 177 0.39 9.10 -10.42
N ASP A 178 -0.52 8.97 -11.38
CA ASP A 178 -1.66 8.07 -11.28
C ASP A 178 -1.50 6.90 -12.26
N LEU A 179 -1.50 5.67 -11.73
CA LEU A 179 -1.44 4.44 -12.54
C LEU A 179 -2.62 4.32 -13.52
N ARG A 180 -3.78 4.91 -13.19
CA ARG A 180 -4.98 4.95 -14.04
C ARG A 180 -4.80 5.80 -15.30
N ASP A 181 -3.77 6.64 -15.34
CA ASP A 181 -3.46 7.52 -16.48
C ASP A 181 -2.62 6.83 -17.57
N LEU A 182 -2.01 5.67 -17.30
CA LEU A 182 -1.12 4.96 -18.24
C LEU A 182 -1.76 4.66 -19.60
N ARG A 183 -3.06 4.42 -19.63
CA ARG A 183 -3.81 4.17 -20.85
C ARG A 183 -4.52 5.41 -21.41
N LYS A 184 -4.55 6.51 -20.64
CA LYS A 184 -5.22 7.77 -21.02
C LYS A 184 -4.26 8.79 -21.60
N ARG A 185 -2.99 8.75 -21.19
CA ARG A 185 -1.95 9.76 -21.53
C ARG A 185 -0.64 9.10 -21.92
N LYS A 186 0.16 9.80 -22.75
CA LYS A 186 1.54 9.39 -23.04
C LYS A 186 2.40 9.52 -21.78
N MET A 187 2.74 8.42 -21.17
CA MET A 187 3.40 8.39 -19.87
C MET A 187 4.37 7.22 -19.78
N SER A 188 5.46 7.40 -19.09
CA SER A 188 6.44 6.36 -18.79
C SER A 188 6.80 6.40 -17.31
N ILE A 189 6.72 5.26 -16.64
CA ILE A 189 7.17 5.10 -15.26
C ILE A 189 8.38 4.17 -15.29
N PHE A 190 9.48 4.62 -14.71
CA PHE A 190 10.71 3.88 -14.54
C PHE A 190 10.81 3.46 -13.08
N ILE A 191 10.99 2.17 -12.84
CA ILE A 191 11.13 1.61 -11.50
C ILE A 191 12.61 1.33 -11.29
N GLY A 192 13.28 2.24 -10.57
CA GLY A 192 14.69 2.15 -10.25
C GLY A 192 14.90 1.31 -8.99
N ILE A 193 15.47 0.11 -9.14
CA ILE A 193 15.81 -0.73 -7.99
C ILE A 193 17.13 -1.39 -8.28
N THR A 194 18.07 -1.23 -7.36
CA THR A 194 19.36 -1.88 -7.48
C THR A 194 19.26 -3.38 -7.15
N PRO A 195 20.11 -4.25 -7.76
CA PRO A 195 20.03 -5.69 -7.56
C PRO A 195 20.11 -6.12 -6.09
N ASP A 196 20.91 -5.44 -5.29
CA ASP A 196 21.08 -5.65 -3.85
C ASP A 196 19.82 -5.32 -3.02
N ASN A 197 18.94 -4.47 -3.55
CA ASN A 197 17.70 -4.08 -2.89
C ASN A 197 16.46 -4.83 -3.42
N LEU A 198 16.59 -5.61 -4.48
CA LEU A 198 15.46 -6.22 -5.17
C LEU A 198 14.65 -7.14 -4.25
N GLU A 199 15.31 -8.01 -3.50
CA GLU A 199 14.63 -8.94 -2.57
C GLU A 199 13.90 -8.17 -1.45
N ARG A 200 14.58 -7.21 -0.84
CA ARG A 200 14.00 -6.38 0.23
C ARG A 200 12.80 -5.56 -0.23
N MET A 201 12.84 -5.05 -1.47
CA MET A 201 11.79 -4.22 -2.07
C MET A 201 10.67 -5.05 -2.72
N ALA A 202 10.83 -6.36 -2.85
CA ALA A 202 9.88 -7.23 -3.55
C ALA A 202 8.42 -7.04 -3.11
N PRO A 203 8.07 -6.90 -1.81
CA PRO A 203 6.69 -6.68 -1.40
C PRO A 203 6.08 -5.40 -2.00
N LEU A 204 6.82 -4.29 -1.99
CA LEU A 204 6.37 -3.01 -2.54
C LEU A 204 6.26 -3.07 -4.07
N ILE A 205 7.21 -3.72 -4.73
CA ILE A 205 7.23 -3.85 -6.19
C ILE A 205 6.12 -4.77 -6.71
N ASN A 206 5.90 -5.88 -6.04
CA ASN A 206 4.79 -6.78 -6.37
C ASN A 206 3.45 -6.05 -6.21
N LEU A 207 3.28 -5.28 -5.14
CA LEU A 207 2.09 -4.46 -4.92
C LEU A 207 1.91 -3.42 -6.04
N PHE A 208 3.00 -2.73 -6.44
CA PHE A 208 2.97 -1.79 -7.54
C PHE A 208 2.50 -2.44 -8.85
N PHE A 209 3.11 -3.57 -9.25
CA PHE A 209 2.74 -4.24 -10.50
C PHE A 209 1.33 -4.82 -10.45
N GLN A 210 0.90 -5.39 -9.34
CA GLN A 210 -0.45 -5.88 -9.19
C GLN A 210 -1.48 -4.76 -9.33
N GLN A 211 -1.28 -3.64 -8.64
CA GLN A 211 -2.18 -2.48 -8.79
C GLN A 211 -2.14 -1.90 -10.21
N LEU A 212 -0.97 -1.86 -10.84
CA LEU A 212 -0.84 -1.41 -12.22
C LEU A 212 -1.69 -2.28 -13.16
N VAL A 213 -1.63 -3.60 -13.02
CA VAL A 213 -2.43 -4.53 -13.83
C VAL A 213 -3.91 -4.37 -13.49
N ASP A 214 -4.29 -4.44 -12.21
CA ASP A 214 -5.68 -4.37 -11.77
C ASP A 214 -6.39 -3.10 -12.24
N LEU A 215 -5.71 -1.94 -12.12
CA LEU A 215 -6.29 -0.66 -12.51
C LEU A 215 -6.41 -0.47 -14.03
N ASN A 216 -5.56 -1.15 -14.81
CA ASN A 216 -5.52 -0.97 -16.27
C ASN A 216 -6.23 -2.09 -17.05
N THR A 217 -6.73 -3.13 -16.38
CA THR A 217 -7.48 -4.23 -17.03
C THR A 217 -8.97 -4.24 -16.72
N ARG A 218 -9.44 -3.33 -15.86
CA ARG A 218 -10.85 -3.26 -15.44
C ARG A 218 -11.81 -2.92 -16.57
N GLU A 219 -11.36 -2.15 -17.56
CA GLU A 219 -12.20 -1.64 -18.65
C GLU A 219 -11.54 -1.89 -20.01
N LEU A 220 -12.38 -2.22 -20.99
CA LEU A 220 -11.96 -2.34 -22.38
C LEU A 220 -12.02 -0.97 -23.09
N PRO A 221 -11.19 -0.73 -24.13
CA PRO A 221 -11.28 0.50 -24.93
C PRO A 221 -12.67 0.74 -25.56
N SER A 222 -13.42 -0.34 -25.82
CA SER A 222 -14.80 -0.26 -26.29
C SER A 222 -15.80 0.25 -25.25
N GLN A 223 -15.47 0.13 -23.96
CA GLN A 223 -16.28 0.58 -22.83
C GLN A 223 -15.91 1.99 -22.35
N ASN A 224 -14.65 2.40 -22.60
CA ASN A 224 -14.13 3.69 -22.17
C ASN A 224 -13.24 4.31 -23.25
N LEU A 225 -13.76 5.32 -23.93
CA LEU A 225 -13.08 6.02 -25.03
C LEU A 225 -11.85 6.86 -24.59
N ASP A 226 -11.66 7.07 -23.29
CA ASP A 226 -10.47 7.74 -22.76
C ASP A 226 -9.24 6.84 -22.77
N LEU A 227 -9.41 5.52 -22.93
CA LEU A 227 -8.34 4.55 -23.01
C LEU A 227 -7.68 4.54 -24.41
N LYS A 228 -6.85 5.58 -24.68
CA LYS A 228 -6.26 5.86 -26.00
C LYS A 228 -4.96 5.13 -26.27
N TYR A 229 -4.32 4.58 -25.24
CA TYR A 229 -2.98 4.01 -25.35
C TYR A 229 -2.92 2.58 -24.80
N THR A 230 -2.02 1.80 -25.38
CA THR A 230 -1.65 0.48 -24.87
C THR A 230 -0.54 0.63 -23.82
N CYS A 231 -0.66 -0.07 -22.71
CA CYS A 231 0.38 -0.14 -21.69
C CYS A 231 1.36 -1.26 -22.06
N LEU A 232 2.65 -0.93 -22.15
CA LEU A 232 3.74 -1.87 -22.37
C LEU A 232 4.55 -2.04 -21.08
N LEU A 233 4.69 -3.28 -20.61
CA LEU A 233 5.57 -3.64 -19.49
C LEU A 233 6.91 -4.13 -20.05
N LEU A 234 8.00 -3.47 -19.68
CA LEU A 234 9.37 -3.87 -19.98
C LEU A 234 10.03 -4.28 -18.66
N MET A 235 10.34 -5.59 -18.55
CA MET A 235 10.99 -6.20 -17.39
C MET A 235 12.34 -6.77 -17.76
#